data_d2300945c5d310bf5917da399e0b6289
#
_entry.id   d2300945c5d310bf5917da399e0b6289
#
_cell.length_a   1.000
_cell.length_b   1.000
_cell.length_c   1.000
_cell.angle_alpha   90.00
_cell.angle_beta   90.00
_cell.angle_gamma   90.00
#
_symmetry.space_group_name_H-M   'P 1'
#
loop_
_entity.id
_entity.type
_entity.pdbx_description
1 polymer ?
#
loop_
_entity_poly.entity_id
_entity_poly.type
_entity_poly.pdbx_seq_one_letter_code
_entity_poly.pdbx_strand_id
1 'polypeptide(L)'
;PDAHDVRLTGSMFVGQEARKQVPFTKGDDGIWTLTLGPLKPEIYLYYIIIDGVQNVDPNNTFTGHAAMPAFSMLFVHGDEPAWYDPKPDVPHGSITTHYYKSSVTGGLRDMMVYTPANYNPKKKYPVLYLMGGSGDLTETWIMHGRANWILDNIIAEGKAKEMIVCFPNDQMVTRNHPQHTELALPLI
;
A
#
# COMPACT_ATOMS: atom_id res chain seq x y z
N PRO A 1 -7.86 15.59 -23.44
CA PRO A 1 -8.87 16.22 -24.31
C PRO A 1 -9.34 15.28 -25.42
N ASP A 2 -8.45 14.38 -25.89
CA ASP A 2 -8.71 13.56 -27.09
C ASP A 2 -9.16 12.13 -26.79
N ALA A 3 -9.36 11.76 -25.51
CA ALA A 3 -9.85 10.46 -25.11
C ALA A 3 -11.29 10.24 -25.63
N HIS A 4 -11.56 9.01 -26.11
CA HIS A 4 -12.85 8.59 -26.62
C HIS A 4 -13.65 7.75 -25.62
N ASP A 5 -12.97 7.01 -24.76
CA ASP A 5 -13.55 6.16 -23.71
C ASP A 5 -12.73 6.28 -22.43
N VAL A 6 -13.38 6.64 -21.35
CA VAL A 6 -12.75 6.72 -20.02
C VAL A 6 -13.59 5.93 -19.03
N ARG A 7 -12.96 4.98 -18.32
CA ARG A 7 -13.62 4.12 -17.36
C ARG A 7 -12.84 4.02 -16.05
N LEU A 8 -13.54 3.74 -14.97
CA LEU A 8 -12.97 3.45 -13.67
C LEU A 8 -13.15 1.98 -13.35
N THR A 9 -12.12 1.37 -12.80
CA THR A 9 -12.18 0.06 -12.12
C THR A 9 -11.39 0.12 -10.81
N GLY A 10 -11.75 -0.71 -9.84
CA GLY A 10 -11.05 -0.70 -8.55
C GLY A 10 -11.66 -1.63 -7.51
N SER A 11 -11.06 -1.62 -6.33
CA SER A 11 -11.43 -2.49 -5.20
C SER A 11 -12.79 -2.16 -4.57
N MET A 12 -13.43 -1.04 -4.96
CA MET A 12 -14.81 -0.73 -4.58
C MET A 12 -15.83 -1.70 -5.22
N PHE A 13 -15.44 -2.40 -6.27
CA PHE A 13 -16.26 -3.40 -6.91
C PHE A 13 -15.84 -4.79 -6.42
N VAL A 14 -16.73 -5.46 -5.70
CA VAL A 14 -16.45 -6.75 -5.04
C VAL A 14 -17.39 -7.87 -5.53
N GLY A 15 -17.05 -9.10 -5.25
CA GLY A 15 -17.84 -10.25 -5.62
C GLY A 15 -17.99 -10.41 -7.13
N GLN A 16 -19.23 -10.51 -7.63
CA GLN A 16 -19.50 -10.65 -9.07
C GLN A 16 -19.12 -9.40 -9.89
N GLU A 17 -18.99 -8.26 -9.25
CA GLU A 17 -18.60 -7.00 -9.88
C GLU A 17 -17.08 -6.70 -9.79
N ALA A 18 -16.27 -7.59 -9.22
CA ALA A 18 -14.85 -7.35 -8.91
C ALA A 18 -13.97 -6.87 -10.08
N ARG A 19 -14.46 -6.95 -11.32
CA ARG A 19 -13.78 -6.44 -12.53
C ARG A 19 -14.62 -5.45 -13.31
N LYS A 20 -15.64 -4.89 -12.67
CA LYS A 20 -16.52 -3.91 -13.31
C LYS A 20 -15.72 -2.69 -13.74
N GLN A 21 -16.03 -2.22 -14.94
CA GLN A 21 -15.53 -0.97 -15.47
C GLN A 21 -16.71 -0.03 -15.65
N VAL A 22 -16.69 1.08 -14.94
CA VAL A 22 -17.78 2.07 -14.97
C VAL A 22 -17.35 3.25 -15.83
N PRO A 23 -18.12 3.59 -16.88
CA PRO A 23 -17.77 4.70 -17.75
C PRO A 23 -17.93 6.04 -17.07
N PHE A 24 -17.04 6.97 -17.40
CA PHE A 24 -17.19 8.39 -17.11
C PHE A 24 -18.11 9.03 -18.16
N THR A 25 -18.68 10.16 -17.81
CA THR A 25 -19.44 11.03 -18.75
C THR A 25 -18.57 12.23 -19.12
N LYS A 26 -18.42 12.50 -20.39
CA LYS A 26 -17.70 13.67 -20.90
C LYS A 26 -18.65 14.86 -20.92
N GLY A 27 -18.29 15.95 -20.24
CA GLY A 27 -19.01 17.22 -20.30
C GLY A 27 -18.67 18.01 -21.56
N ASP A 28 -19.47 19.04 -21.84
CA ASP A 28 -19.25 19.97 -22.98
C ASP A 28 -17.94 20.77 -22.83
N ASP A 29 -17.44 20.91 -21.61
CA ASP A 29 -16.15 21.51 -21.25
C ASP A 29 -14.95 20.57 -21.47
N GLY A 30 -15.21 19.33 -21.93
CA GLY A 30 -14.22 18.29 -22.13
C GLY A 30 -13.78 17.56 -20.85
N ILE A 31 -14.39 17.86 -19.69
CA ILE A 31 -14.09 17.21 -18.43
C ILE A 31 -14.87 15.88 -18.33
N TRP A 32 -14.15 14.84 -17.92
CA TRP A 32 -14.72 13.53 -17.66
C TRP A 32 -15.12 13.41 -16.19
N THR A 33 -16.38 13.10 -15.93
CA THR A 33 -16.92 13.00 -14.56
C THR A 33 -17.56 11.64 -14.31
N LEU A 34 -17.42 11.17 -13.07
CA LEU A 34 -18.08 9.96 -12.58
C LEU A 34 -18.42 10.16 -11.10
N THR A 35 -19.66 9.91 -10.75
CA THR A 35 -20.11 9.88 -9.36
C THR A 35 -20.37 8.44 -8.95
N LEU A 36 -19.73 8.01 -7.87
CA LEU A 36 -19.93 6.70 -7.26
C LEU A 36 -20.33 6.88 -5.80
N GLY A 37 -21.13 5.96 -5.31
CA GLY A 37 -21.40 5.90 -3.89
C GLY A 37 -22.88 5.80 -3.52
N PRO A 38 -23.17 5.89 -2.20
CA PRO A 38 -22.16 6.11 -1.15
C PRO A 38 -21.18 4.94 -0.98
N LEU A 39 -19.89 5.25 -0.85
CA LEU A 39 -18.86 4.28 -0.51
C LEU A 39 -18.70 4.19 1.02
N LYS A 40 -18.42 3.01 1.53
CA LYS A 40 -18.10 2.84 2.95
C LYS A 40 -16.73 3.47 3.27
N PRO A 41 -16.51 3.92 4.50
CA PRO A 41 -15.17 4.34 4.96
C PRO A 41 -14.16 3.20 4.81
N GLU A 42 -13.21 3.38 3.88
CA GLU A 42 -12.22 2.38 3.48
C GLU A 42 -11.13 3.03 2.63
N ILE A 43 -10.05 2.33 2.42
CA ILE A 43 -9.02 2.67 1.42
C ILE A 43 -9.31 1.85 0.15
N TYR A 44 -9.63 2.56 -0.93
CA TYR A 44 -9.91 1.93 -2.22
C TYR A 44 -8.74 2.11 -3.16
N LEU A 45 -8.38 1.03 -3.86
CA LEU A 45 -7.39 1.04 -4.94
C LEU A 45 -8.15 1.12 -6.26
N TYR A 46 -7.74 2.01 -7.16
CA TYR A 46 -8.43 2.18 -8.43
C TYR A 46 -7.49 2.51 -9.58
N TYR A 47 -8.01 2.32 -10.78
CA TYR A 47 -7.37 2.66 -12.04
C TYR A 47 -8.35 3.43 -12.92
N ILE A 48 -7.80 4.31 -13.75
CA ILE A 48 -8.52 4.92 -14.85
C ILE A 48 -8.10 4.21 -16.14
N ILE A 49 -9.06 3.72 -16.90
CA ILE A 49 -8.83 3.10 -18.19
C ILE A 49 -9.18 4.14 -19.25
N ILE A 50 -8.19 4.56 -20.04
CA ILE A 50 -8.34 5.57 -21.08
C ILE A 50 -8.09 4.87 -22.41
N ASP A 51 -9.10 4.82 -23.29
CA ASP A 51 -9.06 4.17 -24.60
C ASP A 51 -8.48 2.74 -24.53
N GLY A 52 -8.87 1.99 -23.49
CA GLY A 52 -8.42 0.63 -23.25
C GLY A 52 -7.09 0.48 -22.51
N VAL A 53 -6.38 1.58 -22.22
CA VAL A 53 -5.10 1.56 -21.49
C VAL A 53 -5.32 1.91 -20.01
N GLN A 54 -4.84 1.04 -19.12
CA GLN A 54 -4.93 1.24 -17.68
C GLN A 54 -3.87 2.24 -17.20
N ASN A 55 -4.31 3.24 -16.46
CA ASN A 55 -3.49 4.32 -15.93
C ASN A 55 -3.79 4.58 -14.46
N VAL A 56 -2.86 5.21 -13.76
CA VAL A 56 -3.12 5.90 -12.50
C VAL A 56 -3.86 7.21 -12.78
N ASP A 57 -4.57 7.71 -11.81
CA ASP A 57 -5.20 9.03 -11.88
C ASP A 57 -4.11 10.13 -11.81
N PRO A 58 -3.91 10.92 -12.86
CA PRO A 58 -2.87 11.95 -12.88
C PRO A 58 -3.12 13.10 -11.90
N ASN A 59 -4.34 13.24 -11.41
CA ASN A 59 -4.71 14.27 -10.43
C ASN A 59 -4.64 13.77 -8.97
N ASN A 60 -4.33 12.50 -8.76
CA ASN A 60 -4.20 11.90 -7.44
C ASN A 60 -2.74 11.56 -7.13
N THR A 61 -2.17 12.25 -6.14
CA THR A 61 -0.78 12.01 -5.69
C THR A 61 -0.63 10.75 -4.82
N PHE A 62 -1.74 10.22 -4.30
CA PHE A 62 -1.71 8.97 -3.53
C PHE A 62 -1.75 7.78 -4.47
N THR A 63 -0.57 7.32 -4.82
CA THR A 63 -0.38 6.14 -5.67
C THR A 63 0.39 5.08 -4.90
N GLY A 64 0.17 3.83 -5.26
CA GLY A 64 0.88 2.70 -4.71
C GLY A 64 1.45 1.80 -5.79
N HIS A 65 2.45 1.02 -5.40
CA HIS A 65 3.11 0.02 -6.22
C HIS A 65 3.06 -1.31 -5.49
N ALA A 66 2.82 -2.38 -6.23
CA ALA A 66 2.90 -3.75 -5.76
C ALA A 66 3.32 -4.65 -6.94
N ALA A 67 3.05 -5.95 -6.85
CA ALA A 67 3.20 -6.88 -7.97
C ALA A 67 2.43 -6.49 -9.25
N MET A 68 1.47 -5.59 -9.11
CA MET A 68 0.62 -5.03 -10.16
C MET A 68 1.18 -3.70 -10.66
N PRO A 69 0.76 -3.21 -11.83
CA PRO A 69 1.01 -1.83 -12.21
C PRO A 69 0.62 -0.85 -11.10
N ALA A 70 1.26 0.31 -11.08
CA ALA A 70 0.91 1.38 -10.14
C ALA A 70 -0.61 1.67 -10.17
N PHE A 71 -1.18 1.91 -9.02
CA PHE A 71 -2.61 2.22 -8.85
C PHE A 71 -2.77 3.51 -8.06
N SER A 72 -3.94 4.12 -8.15
CA SER A 72 -4.33 5.24 -7.32
C SER A 72 -5.05 4.77 -6.07
N MET A 73 -4.94 5.53 -4.98
CA MET A 73 -5.57 5.23 -3.70
C MET A 73 -6.59 6.32 -3.37
N LEU A 74 -7.81 5.91 -3.05
CA LEU A 74 -8.87 6.78 -2.57
C LEU A 74 -9.14 6.48 -1.10
N PHE A 75 -8.97 7.49 -0.26
CA PHE A 75 -9.30 7.42 1.16
C PHE A 75 -10.71 7.96 1.38
N VAL A 76 -11.64 7.10 1.72
CA VAL A 76 -13.00 7.49 2.13
C VAL A 76 -13.03 7.47 3.64
N HIS A 77 -13.11 8.65 4.26
CA HIS A 77 -13.15 8.80 5.71
C HIS A 77 -14.60 8.67 6.22
N GLY A 78 -14.73 8.16 7.44
CA GLY A 78 -15.99 8.19 8.20
C GLY A 78 -16.11 9.46 9.02
N ASP A 79 -17.16 9.53 9.85
CA ASP A 79 -17.38 10.64 10.78
C ASP A 79 -16.29 10.70 11.86
N GLU A 80 -15.70 9.55 12.22
CA GLU A 80 -14.60 9.42 13.18
C GLU A 80 -13.35 8.89 12.48
N PRO A 81 -12.14 9.28 12.95
CA PRO A 81 -10.89 8.75 12.43
C PRO A 81 -10.82 7.23 12.54
N ALA A 82 -10.50 6.56 11.44
CA ALA A 82 -10.32 5.12 11.44
C ALA A 82 -9.08 4.69 12.25
N TRP A 83 -9.04 3.44 12.65
CA TRP A 83 -7.91 2.86 13.40
C TRP A 83 -6.59 2.88 12.60
N TYR A 84 -6.64 3.03 11.30
CA TYR A 84 -5.49 3.16 10.40
C TYR A 84 -5.17 4.62 10.01
N ASP A 85 -5.91 5.61 10.53
CA ASP A 85 -5.63 7.01 10.24
C ASP A 85 -4.58 7.56 11.21
N PRO A 86 -3.73 8.51 10.76
CA PRO A 86 -2.84 9.24 11.66
C PRO A 86 -3.65 10.10 12.61
N LYS A 87 -3.41 9.97 13.89
CA LYS A 87 -4.06 10.76 14.93
C LYS A 87 -3.06 11.78 15.53
N PRO A 88 -3.30 13.08 15.43
CA PRO A 88 -2.31 14.10 15.83
C PRO A 88 -1.90 14.04 17.30
N ASP A 89 -2.77 13.52 18.16
CA ASP A 89 -2.53 13.42 19.60
C ASP A 89 -1.86 12.09 20.02
N VAL A 90 -1.53 11.22 19.06
CA VAL A 90 -0.86 9.95 19.30
C VAL A 90 0.63 10.10 19.01
N PRO A 91 1.54 9.70 19.94
CA PRO A 91 2.96 9.69 19.66
C PRO A 91 3.29 8.71 18.51
N HIS A 92 4.04 9.19 17.53
CA HIS A 92 4.36 8.42 16.34
C HIS A 92 5.75 7.81 16.41
N GLY A 93 5.84 6.54 15.95
CA GLY A 93 7.08 5.83 15.76
C GLY A 93 7.86 6.32 14.53
N SER A 94 8.98 5.67 14.27
CA SER A 94 9.84 6.00 13.14
C SER A 94 9.98 4.84 12.19
N ILE A 95 10.07 5.14 10.89
CA ILE A 95 10.42 4.18 9.84
C ILE A 95 11.82 4.49 9.35
N THR A 96 12.69 3.49 9.35
CA THR A 96 14.06 3.60 8.87
C THR A 96 14.35 2.51 7.83
N THR A 97 14.93 2.88 6.70
CA THR A 97 15.39 1.90 5.71
C THR A 97 16.82 1.47 6.04
N HIS A 98 17.03 0.18 6.13
CA HIS A 98 18.32 -0.45 6.34
C HIS A 98 18.76 -1.22 5.10
N TYR A 99 20.02 -1.01 4.70
CA TYR A 99 20.63 -1.76 3.62
C TYR A 99 21.62 -2.78 4.19
N TYR A 100 21.61 -3.99 3.67
CA TYR A 100 22.47 -5.06 4.14
C TYR A 100 22.92 -5.96 2.98
N LYS A 101 24.07 -6.60 3.14
CA LYS A 101 24.53 -7.63 2.21
C LYS A 101 23.86 -8.95 2.58
N SER A 102 23.06 -9.47 1.68
CA SER A 102 22.41 -10.77 1.86
C SER A 102 23.40 -11.91 1.65
N SER A 103 23.49 -12.83 2.60
CA SER A 103 24.28 -14.07 2.43
C SER A 103 23.63 -15.06 1.45
N VAL A 104 22.31 -14.96 1.27
CA VAL A 104 21.54 -15.83 0.37
C VAL A 104 21.67 -15.39 -1.08
N THR A 105 21.46 -14.09 -1.35
CA THR A 105 21.48 -13.56 -2.72
C THR A 105 22.86 -13.06 -3.14
N GLY A 106 23.78 -12.85 -2.20
CA GLY A 106 25.09 -12.24 -2.45
C GLY A 106 25.04 -10.73 -2.73
N GLY A 107 23.86 -10.17 -2.95
CA GLY A 107 23.64 -8.78 -3.33
C GLY A 107 23.27 -7.86 -2.16
N LEU A 108 23.18 -6.57 -2.47
CA LEU A 108 22.62 -5.56 -1.56
C LEU A 108 21.10 -5.73 -1.49
N ARG A 109 20.59 -5.78 -0.27
CA ARG A 109 19.15 -5.85 0.02
C ARG A 109 18.79 -4.73 0.98
N ASP A 110 17.51 -4.45 1.05
CA ASP A 110 16.93 -3.47 1.95
C ASP A 110 15.82 -4.09 2.80
N MET A 111 15.54 -3.47 3.93
CA MET A 111 14.34 -3.65 4.71
C MET A 111 13.96 -2.35 5.39
N MET A 112 12.69 -2.13 5.59
CA MET A 112 12.20 -1.06 6.46
C MET A 112 11.98 -1.59 7.86
N VAL A 113 12.23 -0.74 8.85
CA VAL A 113 12.07 -1.07 10.26
C VAL A 113 11.26 0.03 10.94
N TYR A 114 10.15 -0.36 11.54
CA TYR A 114 9.40 0.48 12.46
C TYR A 114 9.95 0.33 13.87
N THR A 115 10.15 1.46 14.53
CA THR A 115 10.44 1.55 15.97
C THR A 115 9.37 2.40 16.65
N PRO A 116 8.87 2.03 17.85
CA PRO A 116 7.82 2.79 18.53
C PRO A 116 8.29 4.19 18.94
N ALA A 117 7.35 5.11 19.20
CA ALA A 117 7.63 6.52 19.51
C ALA A 117 8.65 6.71 20.68
N ASN A 118 8.59 5.86 21.69
CA ASN A 118 9.47 5.90 22.85
C ASN A 118 10.62 4.87 22.77
N TYR A 119 11.09 4.57 21.57
CA TYR A 119 12.16 3.58 21.37
C TYR A 119 13.40 3.92 22.17
N ASN A 120 13.87 2.95 22.94
CA ASN A 120 15.11 3.04 23.72
C ASN A 120 16.01 1.85 23.35
N PRO A 121 17.20 2.09 22.76
CA PRO A 121 18.10 1.01 22.32
C PRO A 121 18.66 0.16 23.46
N LYS A 122 18.48 0.57 24.73
CA LYS A 122 18.87 -0.21 25.90
C LYS A 122 17.78 -1.18 26.38
N LYS A 123 16.56 -1.06 25.87
CA LYS A 123 15.46 -2.00 26.14
C LYS A 123 15.45 -3.13 25.13
N LYS A 124 14.87 -4.26 25.53
CA LYS A 124 14.56 -5.38 24.62
C LYS A 124 13.09 -5.25 24.20
N TYR A 125 12.84 -5.41 22.91
CA TYR A 125 11.52 -5.37 22.32
C TYR A 125 11.20 -6.71 21.64
N PRO A 126 9.95 -7.15 21.63
CA PRO A 126 9.53 -8.18 20.70
C PRO A 126 9.70 -7.67 19.27
N VAL A 127 10.01 -8.57 18.35
CA VAL A 127 10.19 -8.27 16.93
C VAL A 127 9.16 -9.03 16.13
N LEU A 128 8.44 -8.32 15.26
CA LEU A 128 7.56 -8.87 14.27
C LEU A 128 8.21 -8.72 12.88
N TYR A 129 8.28 -9.80 12.13
CA TYR A 129 8.62 -9.77 10.70
C TYR A 129 7.33 -9.81 9.90
N LEU A 130 7.02 -8.72 9.20
CA LEU A 130 5.81 -8.59 8.39
C LEU A 130 6.21 -8.70 6.92
N MET A 131 5.99 -9.90 6.38
CA MET A 131 6.35 -10.22 5.00
C MET A 131 5.27 -9.70 4.04
N GLY A 132 5.71 -9.25 2.87
CA GLY A 132 4.81 -8.89 1.78
C GLY A 132 4.26 -10.09 1.02
N GLY A 133 3.40 -9.83 0.06
CA GLY A 133 2.98 -10.80 -0.95
C GLY A 133 3.98 -10.88 -2.10
N SER A 134 3.81 -11.89 -2.97
CA SER A 134 4.67 -12.03 -4.16
C SER A 134 4.59 -10.80 -5.06
N GLY A 135 5.70 -10.08 -5.17
CA GLY A 135 5.84 -8.84 -5.95
C GLY A 135 5.58 -7.56 -5.15
N ASP A 136 5.30 -7.66 -3.85
CA ASP A 136 5.21 -6.48 -3.00
C ASP A 136 6.61 -5.89 -2.74
N LEU A 137 6.62 -4.59 -2.49
CA LEU A 137 7.82 -3.86 -2.10
C LEU A 137 7.90 -3.72 -0.58
N THR A 138 9.07 -3.38 -0.05
CA THR A 138 9.28 -3.17 1.40
C THR A 138 8.32 -2.15 2.00
N GLU A 139 7.95 -1.12 1.25
CA GLU A 139 7.03 -0.06 1.66
C GLU A 139 5.55 -0.41 1.58
N THR A 140 5.17 -1.55 0.98
CA THR A 140 3.76 -1.90 0.74
C THR A 140 2.93 -1.87 2.02
N TRP A 141 3.42 -2.48 3.10
CA TRP A 141 2.72 -2.48 4.38
C TRP A 141 2.60 -1.09 5.02
N ILE A 142 3.52 -0.19 4.70
CA ILE A 142 3.53 1.18 5.25
C ILE A 142 2.62 2.06 4.41
N MET A 143 2.78 2.04 3.09
CA MET A 143 2.05 2.92 2.18
C MET A 143 0.60 2.50 1.99
N HIS A 144 0.35 1.20 1.78
CA HIS A 144 -0.99 0.67 1.52
C HIS A 144 -1.63 0.13 2.79
N GLY A 145 -0.88 -0.65 3.57
CA GLY A 145 -1.35 -1.27 4.81
C GLY A 145 -1.40 -0.31 5.99
N ARG A 146 -0.76 0.88 5.90
CA ARG A 146 -0.70 1.90 6.97
C ARG A 146 -0.23 1.35 8.31
N ALA A 147 0.63 0.32 8.27
CA ALA A 147 1.03 -0.46 9.43
C ALA A 147 1.66 0.40 10.55
N ASN A 148 2.39 1.44 10.20
CA ASN A 148 2.97 2.38 11.15
C ASN A 148 1.88 3.13 11.96
N TRP A 149 0.85 3.67 11.27
CA TRP A 149 -0.25 4.37 11.93
C TRP A 149 -1.09 3.45 12.80
N ILE A 150 -1.33 2.23 12.31
CA ILE A 150 -2.03 1.19 13.07
C ILE A 150 -1.27 0.87 14.36
N LEU A 151 0.05 0.64 14.25
CA LEU A 151 0.89 0.32 15.40
C LEU A 151 0.90 1.48 16.42
N ASP A 152 1.09 2.72 15.97
CA ASP A 152 1.06 3.88 16.82
C ASP A 152 -0.25 3.97 17.60
N ASN A 153 -1.38 3.84 16.91
CA ASN A 153 -2.71 3.94 17.49
C ASN A 153 -2.96 2.82 18.54
N ILE A 154 -2.70 1.55 18.18
CA ILE A 154 -2.99 0.43 19.09
C ILE A 154 -2.01 0.34 20.26
N ILE A 155 -0.78 0.85 20.12
CA ILE A 155 0.19 0.96 21.21
C ILE A 155 -0.26 2.07 22.17
N ALA A 156 -0.66 3.25 21.66
CA ALA A 156 -1.14 4.36 22.47
C ALA A 156 -2.43 4.00 23.23
N GLU A 157 -3.30 3.18 22.62
CA GLU A 157 -4.52 2.67 23.25
C GLU A 157 -4.25 1.52 24.28
N GLY A 158 -3.00 1.10 24.44
CA GLY A 158 -2.62 0.00 25.33
C GLY A 158 -3.07 -1.40 24.85
N LYS A 159 -3.53 -1.49 23.60
CA LYS A 159 -3.98 -2.75 22.97
C LYS A 159 -2.84 -3.60 22.42
N ALA A 160 -1.68 -2.99 22.20
CA ALA A 160 -0.46 -3.67 21.80
C ALA A 160 0.73 -3.22 22.67
N LYS A 161 1.72 -4.12 22.81
CA LYS A 161 3.01 -3.76 23.43
C LYS A 161 3.87 -3.03 22.42
N GLU A 162 4.73 -2.13 22.92
CA GLU A 162 5.82 -1.58 22.11
C GLU A 162 6.63 -2.71 21.47
N MET A 163 6.82 -2.65 20.16
CA MET A 163 7.55 -3.67 19.40
C MET A 163 8.33 -3.03 18.26
N ILE A 164 9.33 -3.75 17.76
CA ILE A 164 9.98 -3.46 16.50
C ILE A 164 9.27 -4.27 15.42
N VAL A 165 8.98 -3.64 14.28
CA VAL A 165 8.44 -4.36 13.12
C VAL A 165 9.40 -4.23 11.96
N CYS A 166 9.80 -5.36 11.38
CA CYS A 166 10.65 -5.43 10.21
C CYS A 166 9.79 -5.75 8.99
N PHE A 167 9.95 -4.97 7.93
CA PHE A 167 9.33 -5.17 6.62
C PHE A 167 10.46 -5.54 5.64
N PRO A 168 10.84 -6.81 5.53
CA PRO A 168 11.93 -7.21 4.66
C PRO A 168 11.49 -7.16 3.20
N ASN A 169 12.43 -6.88 2.32
CA ASN A 169 12.25 -7.12 0.90
C ASN A 169 12.39 -8.61 0.64
N ASP A 170 11.30 -9.30 0.39
CA ASP A 170 11.25 -10.73 0.10
C ASP A 170 11.35 -11.05 -1.40
N GLN A 171 11.39 -10.03 -2.27
CA GLN A 171 11.50 -10.20 -3.70
C GLN A 171 12.95 -10.35 -4.14
N MET A 172 13.32 -11.50 -4.68
CA MET A 172 14.63 -11.69 -5.31
C MET A 172 14.69 -11.14 -6.72
N VAL A 173 13.60 -11.29 -7.44
CA VAL A 173 13.42 -10.86 -8.83
C VAL A 173 11.97 -10.43 -9.04
N THR A 174 11.74 -9.60 -10.06
CA THR A 174 10.38 -9.20 -10.41
C THR A 174 9.53 -10.41 -10.80
N ARG A 175 8.22 -10.35 -10.58
CA ARG A 175 7.28 -11.43 -10.89
C ARG A 175 7.34 -11.90 -12.35
N ASN A 176 7.72 -11.03 -13.27
CA ASN A 176 7.86 -11.34 -14.70
C ASN A 176 9.26 -11.83 -15.08
N HIS A 177 10.17 -11.99 -14.13
CA HIS A 177 11.50 -12.51 -14.43
C HIS A 177 11.41 -13.99 -14.80
N PRO A 178 12.13 -14.46 -15.87
CA PRO A 178 12.07 -15.85 -16.32
C PRO A 178 12.37 -16.90 -15.24
N GLN A 179 13.21 -16.55 -14.25
CA GLN A 179 13.61 -17.42 -13.15
C GLN A 179 12.87 -17.10 -11.84
N HIS A 180 11.73 -16.38 -11.90
CA HIS A 180 11.02 -15.97 -10.68
C HIS A 180 10.70 -17.16 -9.76
N THR A 181 10.19 -18.26 -10.31
CA THR A 181 9.82 -19.45 -9.53
C THR A 181 11.01 -20.10 -8.86
N GLU A 182 12.14 -20.19 -9.55
CA GLU A 182 13.36 -20.82 -9.04
C GLU A 182 14.03 -19.98 -7.95
N LEU A 183 14.01 -18.66 -8.10
CA LEU A 183 14.71 -17.73 -7.20
C LEU A 183 13.83 -17.25 -6.03
N ALA A 184 12.50 -17.34 -6.13
CA ALA A 184 11.59 -16.97 -5.05
C ALA A 184 11.45 -18.06 -3.97
N LEU A 185 11.56 -19.34 -4.33
CA LEU A 185 11.39 -20.49 -3.42
C LEU A 185 12.39 -20.58 -2.26
N PRO A 186 13.67 -20.20 -2.38
CA PRO A 186 14.64 -20.31 -1.29
C PRO A 186 14.44 -19.33 -0.12
N LEU A 187 13.46 -18.43 -0.19
CA LEU A 187 13.20 -17.42 0.84
C LEU A 187 12.08 -17.78 1.81
N ILE A 188 11.45 -18.93 1.64
CA ILE A 188 10.36 -19.42 2.50
C ILE A 188 10.89 -20.41 3.52
#